data_f2dc42badbd711b18a9ce9bc2c285e89
#
_entry.id   f2dc42badbd711b18a9ce9bc2c285e89
#
_cell.length_a   1.000
_cell.length_b   1.000
_cell.length_c   1.000
_cell.angle_alpha   90.00
_cell.angle_beta   90.00
_cell.angle_gamma   90.00
#
_symmetry.space_group_name_H-M   'P 1'
#
loop_
_entity.id
_entity.type
_entity.pdbx_description
1 polymer ?
#
loop_
_entity_poly.entity_id
_entity_poly.type
_entity_poly.pdbx_seq_one_letter_code
_entity_poly.pdbx_strand_id
1 'polypeptide(L)'
;LAAIQQGEATARRRLLEQRRQQFVADFLSRQKIEKALIVGIGPGVKERLKQYGIVRVIDVTAARLAGVAGIGAARADVLLIWRQRVEELAWQGAPTKLDRRDERDVHRHHEQLHARLGREREQLERKLAKKISKVREQAARRMTRLAEQETRLEERHRGQIAEMRKRHRERILALRSER
;
A
#
# COMPACT_ATOMS: atom_id res chain seq x y z
N LEU A 1 8.78 -11.71 -4.66
CA LEU A 1 8.16 -12.81 -3.88
C LEU A 1 8.16 -12.46 -2.38
N ALA A 2 9.29 -12.11 -1.77
CA ALA A 2 9.38 -11.81 -0.32
C ALA A 2 8.40 -10.72 0.17
N ALA A 3 8.30 -9.60 -0.52
CA ALA A 3 7.39 -8.49 -0.16
C ALA A 3 5.92 -8.91 -0.14
N ILE A 4 5.55 -9.87 -0.92
CA ILE A 4 4.19 -10.36 -1.08
C ILE A 4 3.84 -11.37 0.02
N GLN A 5 4.76 -12.26 0.34
CA GLN A 5 4.61 -13.16 1.50
C GLN A 5 4.51 -12.35 2.79
N GLN A 6 5.27 -11.25 2.92
CA GLN A 6 5.15 -10.31 4.02
C GLN A 6 3.78 -9.62 4.05
N GLY A 7 3.21 -9.28 2.88
CA GLY A 7 1.88 -8.70 2.76
C GLY A 7 0.78 -9.63 3.26
N GLU A 8 0.82 -10.91 2.87
CA GLU A 8 -0.14 -11.92 3.32
C GLU A 8 -0.03 -12.16 4.84
N ALA A 9 1.17 -12.32 5.37
CA ALA A 9 1.40 -12.49 6.80
C ALA A 9 0.88 -11.29 7.61
N THR A 10 1.09 -10.07 7.10
CA THR A 10 0.57 -8.85 7.71
C THR A 10 -0.95 -8.79 7.70
N ALA A 11 -1.58 -9.18 6.58
CA ALA A 11 -3.04 -9.23 6.45
C ALA A 11 -3.64 -10.25 7.44
N ARG A 12 -3.03 -11.44 7.57
CA ARG A 12 -3.44 -12.46 8.54
C ARG A 12 -3.37 -11.95 9.99
N ARG A 13 -2.28 -11.27 10.35
CA ARG A 13 -2.14 -10.68 11.70
C ARG A 13 -3.20 -9.63 11.99
N ARG A 14 -3.46 -8.72 11.03
CA ARG A 14 -4.49 -7.69 11.16
C ARG A 14 -5.88 -8.30 11.32
N LEU A 15 -6.21 -9.30 10.50
CA LEU A 15 -7.50 -9.97 10.58
C LEU A 15 -7.67 -10.70 11.91
N LEU A 16 -6.63 -11.39 12.39
CA LEU A 16 -6.67 -12.06 13.68
C LEU A 16 -6.92 -11.06 14.81
N GLU A 17 -6.22 -9.93 14.79
CA GLU A 17 -6.41 -8.86 15.79
C GLU A 17 -7.85 -8.30 15.76
N GLN A 18 -8.40 -8.07 14.58
CA GLN A 18 -9.82 -7.67 14.44
C GLN A 18 -10.78 -8.72 14.99
N ARG A 19 -10.55 -10.00 14.72
CA ARG A 19 -11.37 -11.10 15.26
C ARG A 19 -11.29 -11.17 16.78
N ARG A 20 -10.12 -10.96 17.35
CA ARG A 20 -9.93 -10.90 18.80
C ARG A 20 -10.69 -9.75 19.44
N GLN A 21 -10.55 -8.54 18.88
CA GLN A 21 -11.27 -7.35 19.35
C GLN A 21 -12.80 -7.55 19.25
N GLN A 22 -13.27 -8.12 18.14
CA GLN A 22 -14.68 -8.43 17.95
C GLN A 22 -15.17 -9.44 18.98
N PHE A 23 -14.40 -10.50 19.23
CA PHE A 23 -14.72 -11.50 20.25
C PHE A 23 -14.85 -10.87 21.64
N VAL A 24 -13.89 -10.00 22.03
CA VAL A 24 -13.92 -9.30 23.31
C VAL A 24 -15.15 -8.38 23.39
N ALA A 25 -15.43 -7.59 22.37
CA ALA A 25 -16.61 -6.73 22.33
C ALA A 25 -17.92 -7.52 22.45
N ASP A 26 -18.04 -8.63 21.72
CA ASP A 26 -19.19 -9.54 21.79
C ASP A 26 -19.32 -10.18 23.18
N PHE A 27 -18.20 -10.60 23.78
CA PHE A 27 -18.19 -11.16 25.13
C PHE A 27 -18.68 -10.13 26.16
N LEU A 28 -18.14 -8.91 26.16
CA LEU A 28 -18.56 -7.84 27.04
C LEU A 28 -20.02 -7.43 26.83
N SER A 29 -20.51 -7.49 25.59
CA SER A 29 -21.91 -7.18 25.26
C SER A 29 -22.90 -8.19 25.78
N ARG A 30 -22.50 -9.44 25.97
CA ARG A 30 -23.33 -10.51 26.51
C ARG A 30 -23.41 -10.54 28.03
N GLN A 31 -22.40 -9.99 28.71
CA GLN A 31 -22.31 -9.97 30.16
C GLN A 31 -23.22 -8.89 30.76
N LYS A 32 -24.27 -9.30 31.49
CA LYS A 32 -25.18 -8.36 32.14
C LYS A 32 -24.72 -8.01 33.56
N ILE A 33 -24.73 -6.72 33.90
CA ILE A 33 -24.38 -6.24 35.24
C ILE A 33 -25.33 -6.77 36.31
N GLU A 34 -26.61 -6.92 35.97
CA GLU A 34 -27.64 -7.41 36.87
C GLU A 34 -27.27 -8.77 37.51
N LYS A 35 -26.71 -9.67 36.70
CA LYS A 35 -26.34 -11.04 37.14
C LYS A 35 -24.96 -11.13 37.78
N ALA A 36 -24.15 -10.10 37.70
CA ALA A 36 -22.78 -10.12 38.19
C ALA A 36 -22.73 -9.91 39.72
N LEU A 37 -21.86 -10.64 40.40
CA LEU A 37 -21.53 -10.37 41.80
C LEU A 37 -20.37 -9.36 41.84
N ILE A 38 -20.70 -8.10 42.18
CA ILE A 38 -19.72 -7.00 42.25
C ILE A 38 -19.73 -6.47 43.68
N VAL A 39 -18.60 -6.60 44.34
CA VAL A 39 -18.46 -6.17 45.75
C VAL A 39 -18.75 -4.67 45.85
N GLY A 40 -19.61 -4.26 46.78
CA GLY A 40 -20.00 -2.86 46.97
C GLY A 40 -21.05 -2.33 45.99
N ILE A 41 -21.52 -3.12 45.05
CA ILE A 41 -22.58 -2.79 44.07
C ILE A 41 -23.79 -3.65 44.31
N GLY A 42 -24.68 -3.16 45.16
CA GLY A 42 -25.94 -3.86 45.50
C GLY A 42 -27.06 -3.66 44.46
N PRO A 43 -28.22 -4.33 44.67
CA PRO A 43 -29.35 -4.25 43.74
C PRO A 43 -29.81 -2.85 43.38
N GLY A 44 -29.90 -1.94 44.38
CA GLY A 44 -30.31 -0.57 44.13
C GLY A 44 -29.36 0.23 43.24
N VAL A 45 -28.06 -0.05 43.32
CA VAL A 45 -27.07 0.57 42.41
C VAL A 45 -27.21 0.02 41.01
N LYS A 46 -27.42 -1.29 40.87
CA LYS A 46 -27.65 -1.94 39.58
C LYS A 46 -28.92 -1.45 38.87
N GLU A 47 -30.00 -1.26 39.62
CA GLU A 47 -31.23 -0.71 39.06
C GLU A 47 -31.04 0.74 38.59
N ARG A 48 -30.29 1.55 39.35
CA ARG A 48 -29.95 2.89 38.93
C ARG A 48 -29.09 2.90 37.65
N LEU A 49 -28.07 2.06 37.55
CA LEU A 49 -27.28 1.89 36.32
C LEU A 49 -28.18 1.56 35.13
N LYS A 50 -29.15 0.64 35.32
CA LYS A 50 -30.13 0.25 34.32
C LYS A 50 -30.99 1.43 33.83
N GLN A 51 -31.45 2.30 34.74
CA GLN A 51 -32.22 3.53 34.43
C GLN A 51 -31.41 4.49 33.53
N TYR A 52 -30.08 4.51 33.67
CA TYR A 52 -29.16 5.27 32.80
C TYR A 52 -28.68 4.49 31.57
N GLY A 53 -29.30 3.33 31.28
CA GLY A 53 -28.97 2.51 30.10
C GLY A 53 -27.64 1.74 30.22
N ILE A 54 -27.06 1.68 31.44
CA ILE A 54 -25.81 0.90 31.68
C ILE A 54 -26.24 -0.48 32.17
N VAL A 55 -26.40 -1.41 31.20
CA VAL A 55 -26.97 -2.75 31.46
C VAL A 55 -25.92 -3.84 31.33
N ARG A 56 -24.93 -3.62 30.48
CA ARG A 56 -23.91 -4.61 30.11
C ARG A 56 -22.51 -4.12 30.47
N VAL A 57 -21.56 -5.03 30.54
CA VAL A 57 -20.15 -4.67 30.82
C VAL A 57 -19.59 -3.65 29.81
N ILE A 58 -19.95 -3.79 28.55
CA ILE A 58 -19.50 -2.88 27.50
C ILE A 58 -19.98 -1.42 27.74
N ASP A 59 -21.10 -1.26 28.44
CA ASP A 59 -21.68 0.06 28.76
C ASP A 59 -20.92 0.78 29.90
N VAL A 60 -20.14 0.06 30.70
CA VAL A 60 -19.42 0.58 31.87
C VAL A 60 -18.18 1.36 31.39
N THR A 61 -18.31 2.66 31.20
CA THR A 61 -17.21 3.56 30.88
C THR A 61 -17.16 4.72 31.86
N ALA A 62 -15.97 5.29 32.08
CA ALA A 62 -15.81 6.43 33.00
C ALA A 62 -16.76 7.58 32.64
N ALA A 63 -16.88 7.91 31.34
CA ALA A 63 -17.75 8.98 30.87
C ALA A 63 -19.24 8.72 31.16
N ARG A 64 -19.72 7.49 30.98
CA ARG A 64 -21.12 7.13 31.27
C ARG A 64 -21.39 7.08 32.76
N LEU A 65 -20.46 6.57 33.57
CA LEU A 65 -20.60 6.47 35.02
C LEU A 65 -20.63 7.87 35.68
N ALA A 66 -19.87 8.83 35.19
CA ALA A 66 -19.86 10.21 35.68
C ALA A 66 -21.23 10.89 35.56
N GLY A 67 -22.07 10.49 34.61
CA GLY A 67 -23.42 11.02 34.42
C GLY A 67 -24.48 10.36 35.32
N VAL A 68 -24.14 9.33 36.11
CA VAL A 68 -25.11 8.58 36.91
C VAL A 68 -25.24 9.19 38.32
N ALA A 69 -26.39 9.79 38.63
CA ALA A 69 -26.65 10.35 39.95
C ALA A 69 -26.52 9.27 41.05
N GLY A 70 -25.76 9.61 42.12
CA GLY A 70 -25.55 8.69 43.27
C GLY A 70 -24.52 7.60 43.07
N ILE A 71 -23.75 7.65 41.95
CA ILE A 71 -22.52 6.87 41.79
C ILE A 71 -21.34 7.82 41.99
N GLY A 72 -20.76 7.76 43.19
CA GLY A 72 -19.52 8.50 43.49
C GLY A 72 -18.27 7.76 42.97
N ALA A 73 -17.12 8.45 43.04
CA ALA A 73 -15.85 7.96 42.49
C ALA A 73 -15.51 6.54 42.95
N ALA A 74 -15.65 6.23 44.23
CA ALA A 74 -15.33 4.88 44.75
C ALA A 74 -16.15 3.76 44.09
N ARG A 75 -17.44 3.99 43.81
CA ARG A 75 -18.28 3.01 43.13
C ARG A 75 -17.98 2.91 41.63
N ALA A 76 -17.65 4.05 41.03
CA ALA A 76 -17.20 4.10 39.63
C ALA A 76 -15.90 3.30 39.43
N ASP A 77 -14.94 3.47 40.34
CA ASP A 77 -13.68 2.72 40.32
C ASP A 77 -13.91 1.21 40.46
N VAL A 78 -14.77 0.80 41.39
CA VAL A 78 -15.12 -0.62 41.53
C VAL A 78 -15.73 -1.20 40.26
N LEU A 79 -16.61 -0.47 39.59
CA LEU A 79 -17.23 -0.88 38.32
C LEU A 79 -16.20 -0.95 37.19
N LEU A 80 -15.28 0.00 37.10
CA LEU A 80 -14.22 0.01 36.09
C LEU A 80 -13.23 -1.14 36.31
N ILE A 81 -12.81 -1.39 37.55
CA ILE A 81 -11.93 -2.53 37.89
C ILE A 81 -12.63 -3.86 37.57
N TRP A 82 -13.92 -3.96 37.89
CA TRP A 82 -14.69 -5.15 37.53
C TRP A 82 -14.78 -5.34 36.02
N ARG A 83 -15.06 -4.28 35.25
CA ARG A 83 -15.04 -4.31 33.79
C ARG A 83 -13.70 -4.80 33.26
N GLN A 84 -12.60 -4.23 33.77
CA GLN A 84 -11.26 -4.62 33.35
C GLN A 84 -11.01 -6.11 33.56
N ARG A 85 -11.39 -6.67 34.72
CA ARG A 85 -11.26 -8.10 34.98
C ARG A 85 -12.05 -8.96 34.00
N VAL A 86 -13.27 -8.55 33.66
CA VAL A 86 -14.11 -9.25 32.68
C VAL A 86 -13.48 -9.16 31.27
N GLU A 87 -12.89 -8.03 30.93
CA GLU A 87 -12.18 -7.83 29.67
C GLU A 87 -10.91 -8.69 29.60
N GLU A 88 -10.14 -8.80 30.65
CA GLU A 88 -8.97 -9.70 30.75
C GLU A 88 -9.38 -11.17 30.54
N LEU A 89 -10.47 -11.62 31.14
CA LEU A 89 -11.03 -12.96 30.90
C LEU A 89 -11.45 -13.15 29.44
N ALA A 90 -12.06 -12.14 28.83
CA ALA A 90 -12.42 -12.16 27.42
C ALA A 90 -11.18 -12.30 26.50
N TRP A 91 -10.12 -11.58 26.81
CA TRP A 91 -8.84 -11.68 26.07
C TRP A 91 -8.20 -13.04 26.18
N GLN A 92 -8.28 -13.69 27.36
CA GLN A 92 -7.77 -15.06 27.55
C GLN A 92 -8.56 -16.09 26.69
N GLY A 93 -9.86 -15.85 26.51
CA GLY A 93 -10.71 -16.69 25.66
C GLY A 93 -10.71 -16.33 24.17
N ALA A 94 -10.04 -15.23 23.80
CA ALA A 94 -10.04 -14.76 22.41
C ALA A 94 -9.26 -15.71 21.49
N PRO A 95 -9.65 -15.85 20.20
CA PRO A 95 -9.03 -16.77 19.28
C PRO A 95 -7.54 -16.43 19.09
N THR A 96 -6.69 -17.46 19.15
CA THR A 96 -5.23 -17.34 18.91
C THR A 96 -4.86 -17.62 17.46
N LYS A 97 -5.79 -18.12 16.65
CA LYS A 97 -5.63 -18.45 15.23
C LYS A 97 -6.85 -17.99 14.46
N LEU A 98 -6.67 -17.67 13.20
CA LEU A 98 -7.78 -17.49 12.26
C LEU A 98 -8.47 -18.83 12.02
N ASP A 99 -9.77 -18.79 11.74
CA ASP A 99 -10.47 -19.98 11.29
C ASP A 99 -10.07 -20.32 9.84
N ARG A 100 -10.41 -21.56 9.40
CA ARG A 100 -10.09 -22.05 8.06
C ARG A 100 -10.73 -21.25 6.93
N ARG A 101 -11.84 -20.55 7.20
CA ARG A 101 -12.53 -19.72 6.23
C ARG A 101 -11.78 -18.41 6.05
N ASP A 102 -11.48 -17.73 7.16
CA ASP A 102 -10.71 -16.49 7.15
C ASP A 102 -9.32 -16.69 6.53
N GLU A 103 -8.65 -17.80 6.83
CA GLU A 103 -7.35 -18.13 6.20
C GLU A 103 -7.46 -18.29 4.68
N ARG A 104 -8.47 -19.02 4.21
CA ARG A 104 -8.71 -19.21 2.76
C ARG A 104 -9.08 -17.92 2.06
N ASP A 105 -9.86 -17.06 2.71
CA ASP A 105 -10.28 -15.80 2.12
C ASP A 105 -9.11 -14.82 2.00
N VAL A 106 -8.22 -14.74 3.01
CA VAL A 106 -6.97 -13.97 2.93
C VAL A 106 -6.07 -14.50 1.80
N HIS A 107 -5.88 -15.82 1.74
CA HIS A 107 -5.04 -16.44 0.71
C HIS A 107 -5.58 -16.16 -0.69
N ARG A 108 -6.87 -16.41 -0.93
CA ARG A 108 -7.54 -16.14 -2.21
C ARG A 108 -7.43 -14.67 -2.63
N HIS A 109 -7.62 -13.75 -1.70
CA HIS A 109 -7.48 -12.32 -1.99
C HIS A 109 -6.04 -11.97 -2.42
N HIS A 110 -5.03 -12.52 -1.74
CA HIS A 110 -3.64 -12.34 -2.10
C HIS A 110 -3.31 -12.95 -3.46
N GLU A 111 -3.77 -14.16 -3.77
CA GLU A 111 -3.61 -14.76 -5.10
C GLU A 111 -4.20 -13.91 -6.22
N GLN A 112 -5.41 -13.38 -6.02
CA GLN A 112 -6.06 -12.49 -6.98
C GLN A 112 -5.26 -11.19 -7.19
N LEU A 113 -4.76 -10.60 -6.13
CA LEU A 113 -3.93 -9.41 -6.19
C LEU A 113 -2.63 -9.68 -6.96
N HIS A 114 -1.99 -10.82 -6.71
CA HIS A 114 -0.81 -11.27 -7.43
C HIS A 114 -1.04 -11.42 -8.92
N ALA A 115 -2.10 -12.13 -9.29
CA ALA A 115 -2.44 -12.34 -10.68
C ALA A 115 -2.75 -11.01 -11.40
N ARG A 116 -3.36 -10.05 -10.69
CA ARG A 116 -3.61 -8.72 -11.22
C ARG A 116 -2.31 -7.95 -11.45
N LEU A 117 -1.45 -7.86 -10.44
CA LEU A 117 -0.16 -7.17 -10.53
C LEU A 117 0.75 -7.79 -11.60
N GLY A 118 0.73 -9.12 -11.73
CA GLY A 118 1.45 -9.83 -12.80
C GLY A 118 1.00 -9.38 -14.19
N ARG A 119 -0.31 -9.33 -14.43
CA ARG A 119 -0.87 -8.83 -15.71
C ARG A 119 -0.54 -7.36 -15.98
N GLU A 120 -0.63 -6.50 -14.97
CA GLU A 120 -0.27 -5.08 -15.10
C GLU A 120 1.21 -4.91 -15.43
N ARG A 121 2.09 -5.66 -14.78
CA ARG A 121 3.53 -5.67 -15.06
C ARG A 121 3.81 -6.09 -16.52
N GLU A 122 3.24 -7.20 -16.98
CA GLU A 122 3.41 -7.65 -18.36
C GLU A 122 2.94 -6.60 -19.39
N GLN A 123 1.81 -5.95 -19.11
CA GLN A 123 1.32 -4.87 -19.97
C GLN A 123 2.28 -3.69 -20.04
N LEU A 124 2.86 -3.30 -18.90
CA LEU A 124 3.85 -2.23 -18.83
C LEU A 124 5.14 -2.62 -19.58
N GLU A 125 5.64 -3.85 -19.39
CA GLU A 125 6.81 -4.36 -20.10
C GLU A 125 6.59 -4.37 -21.63
N ARG A 126 5.42 -4.80 -22.11
CA ARG A 126 5.05 -4.75 -23.54
C ARG A 126 4.99 -3.32 -24.07
N LYS A 127 4.40 -2.38 -23.30
CA LYS A 127 4.36 -0.96 -23.68
C LYS A 127 5.77 -0.34 -23.75
N LEU A 128 6.62 -0.68 -22.79
CA LEU A 128 8.00 -0.20 -22.75
C LEU A 128 8.81 -0.75 -23.92
N ALA A 129 8.71 -2.06 -24.20
CA ALA A 129 9.39 -2.68 -25.35
C ALA A 129 9.02 -2.00 -26.67
N LYS A 130 7.71 -1.71 -26.89
CA LYS A 130 7.27 -0.98 -28.08
C LYS A 130 7.84 0.44 -28.16
N LYS A 131 7.93 1.16 -27.03
CA LYS A 131 8.54 2.50 -27.03
C LYS A 131 10.04 2.44 -27.34
N ILE A 132 10.75 1.48 -26.74
CA ILE A 132 12.19 1.28 -27.00
C ILE A 132 12.43 0.95 -28.48
N SER A 133 11.63 0.06 -29.08
CA SER A 133 11.73 -0.27 -30.52
C SER A 133 11.56 1.00 -31.38
N LYS A 134 10.51 1.79 -31.14
CA LYS A 134 10.30 3.05 -31.87
C LYS A 134 11.47 4.03 -31.76
N VAL A 135 12.02 4.21 -30.56
CA VAL A 135 13.17 5.08 -30.35
C VAL A 135 14.41 4.57 -31.09
N ARG A 136 14.67 3.24 -31.04
CA ARG A 136 15.77 2.63 -31.78
C ARG A 136 15.62 2.82 -33.29
N GLU A 137 14.45 2.60 -33.83
CA GLU A 137 14.17 2.83 -35.26
C GLU A 137 14.38 4.30 -35.67
N GLN A 138 13.90 5.23 -34.86
CA GLN A 138 14.10 6.67 -35.10
C GLN A 138 15.59 7.04 -35.06
N ALA A 139 16.32 6.51 -34.08
CA ALA A 139 17.75 6.73 -33.98
C ALA A 139 18.49 6.16 -35.18
N ALA A 140 18.20 4.92 -35.60
CA ALA A 140 18.77 4.29 -36.79
C ALA A 140 18.53 5.15 -38.04
N ARG A 141 17.29 5.60 -38.28
CA ARG A 141 16.93 6.45 -39.43
C ARG A 141 17.70 7.80 -39.40
N ARG A 142 17.90 8.38 -38.21
CA ARG A 142 18.70 9.61 -38.07
C ARG A 142 20.17 9.36 -38.39
N MET A 143 20.74 8.27 -37.90
CA MET A 143 22.12 7.90 -38.18
C MET A 143 22.35 7.69 -39.69
N THR A 144 21.46 6.97 -40.37
CA THR A 144 21.53 6.78 -41.83
C THR A 144 21.52 8.13 -42.57
N ARG A 145 20.61 9.06 -42.21
CA ARG A 145 20.54 10.37 -42.81
C ARG A 145 21.83 11.21 -42.60
N LEU A 146 22.40 11.13 -41.41
CA LEU A 146 23.64 11.82 -41.10
C LEU A 146 24.81 11.27 -41.92
N ALA A 147 24.92 9.95 -42.01
CA ALA A 147 25.93 9.29 -42.87
C ALA A 147 25.81 9.69 -44.36
N GLU A 148 24.58 9.75 -44.90
CA GLU A 148 24.33 10.23 -46.25
C GLU A 148 24.70 11.71 -46.44
N GLN A 149 24.44 12.55 -45.43
CA GLN A 149 24.84 13.95 -45.48
C GLN A 149 26.37 14.12 -45.44
N GLU A 150 27.02 13.34 -44.60
CA GLU A 150 28.49 13.33 -44.50
C GLU A 150 29.13 12.93 -45.84
N THR A 151 28.69 11.84 -46.46
CA THR A 151 29.16 11.41 -47.79
C THR A 151 28.98 12.48 -48.83
N ARG A 152 27.82 13.15 -48.92
CA ARG A 152 27.57 14.25 -49.86
C ARG A 152 28.47 15.47 -49.60
N LEU A 153 28.78 15.77 -48.34
CA LEU A 153 29.71 16.87 -48.02
C LEU A 153 31.13 16.51 -48.42
N GLU A 154 31.58 15.28 -48.18
CA GLU A 154 32.90 14.80 -48.62
C GLU A 154 33.05 14.86 -50.15
N GLU A 155 32.03 14.42 -50.89
CA GLU A 155 32.02 14.49 -52.36
C GLU A 155 32.12 15.91 -52.88
N ARG A 156 31.37 16.86 -52.29
CA ARG A 156 31.46 18.29 -52.62
C ARG A 156 32.84 18.84 -52.33
N HIS A 157 33.44 18.54 -51.17
CA HIS A 157 34.79 18.99 -50.81
C HIS A 157 35.83 18.43 -51.78
N ARG A 158 35.74 17.14 -52.13
CA ARG A 158 36.62 16.53 -53.14
C ARG A 158 36.52 17.24 -54.49
N GLY A 159 35.30 17.56 -54.94
CA GLY A 159 35.03 18.31 -56.15
C GLY A 159 35.63 19.72 -56.12
N GLN A 160 35.44 20.45 -55.01
CA GLN A 160 36.03 21.80 -54.84
C GLN A 160 37.57 21.77 -54.85
N ILE A 161 38.17 20.81 -54.17
CA ILE A 161 39.62 20.64 -54.15
C ILE A 161 40.18 20.32 -55.57
N ALA A 162 39.48 19.44 -56.30
CA ALA A 162 39.86 19.11 -57.66
C ALA A 162 39.81 20.33 -58.60
N GLU A 163 38.75 21.12 -58.49
CA GLU A 163 38.58 22.36 -59.27
C GLU A 163 39.63 23.40 -58.93
N MET A 164 39.93 23.64 -57.66
CA MET A 164 41.00 24.53 -57.24
C MET A 164 42.37 24.06 -57.77
N ARG A 165 42.67 22.77 -57.73
CA ARG A 165 43.92 22.22 -58.27
C ARG A 165 44.03 22.39 -59.80
N LYS A 166 42.88 22.30 -60.50
CA LYS A 166 42.80 22.55 -61.94
C LYS A 166 43.14 24.01 -62.28
N ARG A 167 42.44 24.95 -61.62
CA ARG A 167 42.69 26.42 -61.80
C ARG A 167 44.09 26.81 -61.45
N HIS A 168 44.68 26.25 -60.41
CA HIS A 168 46.05 26.50 -60.03
C HIS A 168 47.03 26.01 -61.09
N ARG A 169 46.83 24.81 -61.66
CA ARG A 169 47.65 24.32 -62.80
C ARG A 169 47.53 25.20 -64.03
N GLU A 170 46.34 25.58 -64.41
CA GLU A 170 46.06 26.47 -65.53
C GLU A 170 46.78 27.79 -65.36
N ARG A 171 46.76 28.35 -64.15
CA ARG A 171 47.46 29.60 -63.83
C ARG A 171 49.00 29.48 -63.89
N ILE A 172 49.56 28.36 -63.45
CA ILE A 172 50.99 28.05 -63.56
C ILE A 172 51.41 27.99 -65.05
N LEU A 173 50.59 27.30 -65.86
CA LEU A 173 50.85 27.12 -67.29
C LEU A 173 50.83 28.53 -68.02
N ALA A 174 49.82 29.36 -67.73
CA ALA A 174 49.75 30.73 -68.26
C ALA A 174 50.99 31.53 -67.92
N LEU A 175 51.42 31.55 -66.67
CA LEU A 175 52.62 32.26 -66.22
C LEU A 175 53.91 31.71 -66.86
N ARG A 176 53.94 30.48 -67.31
CA ARG A 176 55.09 29.92 -68.04
C ARG A 176 55.12 30.27 -69.53
N SER A 177 53.96 30.59 -70.11
CA SER A 177 53.86 31.02 -71.52
C SER A 177 54.13 32.51 -71.77
N GLU A 178 54.14 33.32 -70.71
CA GLU A 178 54.42 34.74 -70.73
C GLU A 178 55.92 35.03 -70.58
N ARG A 179 56.76 33.98 -70.39
CA ARG A 179 58.21 34.09 -70.36
C ARG A 179 58.86 33.56 -71.68
#